data_a008b6e0f2db4ca4a753633ce935ca96
#
_entry.id   a008b6e0f2db4ca4a753633ce935ca96
#
_cell.length_a   1.000
_cell.length_b   1.000
_cell.length_c   1.000
_cell.angle_alpha   90.00
_cell.angle_beta   90.00
_cell.angle_gamma   90.00
#
_symmetry.space_group_name_H-M   'P 1'
#
loop_
_entity.id
_entity.type
_entity.pdbx_description
1 polymer ?
#
loop_
_entity_poly.entity_id
_entity_poly.type
_entity_poly.pdbx_seq_one_letter_code
_entity_poly.pdbx_strand_id
1 'polypeptide(L)'
;MRMKRRIRTDVCLILCGILVWFLADARQLRLEAVKALTLCAGTVIPALFPFMVITGLLVRLGFGQWLAPDMAGLMASLFRLPGCAGSALLLGLVGGYPIGARTAAELYASGDLTRQEAERLLTFCNNSNPVFLISVLGAGVFGSVRTGLWLWLIHVCAALLTGLLFRGLGRGRKTVPPAISFQAPSLPAAFVSSVRDSAGTMLSVCAFVTFFYVLISPLTALPGPWAALAVGCGELFSLTPLLPCDRTGFLLAAGCAGWGGLSVLCQTAALLDGTNLPLAPCLLGKLTHGLLSALLAAAASFWLF
;
A
#
# COMPACT_ATOMS: atom_id res chain seq x y z
N MET A 1 -19.53 19.50 20.99
CA MET A 1 -18.32 19.61 21.83
C MET A 1 -18.14 18.43 22.79
N ARG A 2 -19.18 17.98 23.54
CA ARG A 2 -19.12 16.84 24.47
C ARG A 2 -18.73 15.49 23.81
N MET A 3 -19.24 15.16 22.61
CA MET A 3 -18.92 13.93 21.89
C MET A 3 -17.44 13.83 21.48
N LYS A 4 -16.84 14.92 20.95
CA LYS A 4 -15.39 14.95 20.63
C LYS A 4 -14.50 14.79 21.87
N ARG A 5 -14.93 15.30 23.04
CA ARG A 5 -14.21 15.16 24.31
C ARG A 5 -14.27 13.73 24.81
N ARG A 6 -15.43 13.06 24.70
CA ARG A 6 -15.63 11.66 25.13
C ARG A 6 -14.75 10.71 24.30
N ILE A 7 -14.79 10.84 22.96
CA ILE A 7 -13.95 10.05 22.06
C ILE A 7 -12.44 10.23 22.40
N ARG A 8 -12.00 11.45 22.70
CA ARG A 8 -10.61 11.70 23.13
C ARG A 8 -10.26 11.01 24.44
N THR A 9 -11.18 11.01 25.40
CA THR A 9 -10.97 10.34 26.70
C THR A 9 -10.88 8.82 26.52
N ASP A 10 -11.81 8.22 25.73
CA ASP A 10 -11.81 6.78 25.47
C ASP A 10 -10.52 6.33 24.76
N VAL A 11 -10.04 7.08 23.77
CA VAL A 11 -8.76 6.83 23.10
C VAL A 11 -7.58 6.93 24.07
N CYS A 12 -7.55 7.94 24.94
CA CYS A 12 -6.48 8.06 25.95
C CYS A 12 -6.47 6.87 26.91
N LEU A 13 -7.63 6.40 27.34
CA LEU A 13 -7.73 5.23 28.24
C LEU A 13 -7.22 3.96 27.54
N ILE A 14 -7.57 3.74 26.26
CA ILE A 14 -7.05 2.61 25.46
C ILE A 14 -5.53 2.71 25.35
N LEU A 15 -4.98 3.88 25.03
CA LEU A 15 -3.54 4.08 24.90
C LEU A 15 -2.82 3.86 26.25
N CYS A 16 -3.39 4.32 27.38
CA CYS A 16 -2.87 4.02 28.70
C CYS A 16 -2.88 2.51 28.98
N GLY A 17 -3.94 1.81 28.61
CA GLY A 17 -4.01 0.34 28.73
C GLY A 17 -2.92 -0.37 27.92
N ILE A 18 -2.68 0.08 26.67
CA ILE A 18 -1.59 -0.43 25.82
C ILE A 18 -0.22 -0.16 26.48
N LEU A 19 0.00 1.03 27.03
CA LEU A 19 1.25 1.35 27.75
C LEU A 19 1.46 0.46 28.99
N VAL A 20 0.43 0.22 29.77
CA VAL A 20 0.50 -0.70 30.92
C VAL A 20 0.84 -2.11 30.46
N TRP A 21 0.20 -2.61 29.41
CA TRP A 21 0.54 -3.90 28.81
C TRP A 21 1.99 -3.92 28.32
N PHE A 22 2.47 -2.87 27.63
CA PHE A 22 3.86 -2.78 27.16
C PHE A 22 4.88 -2.85 28.31
N LEU A 23 4.57 -2.22 29.45
CA LEU A 23 5.42 -2.29 30.64
C LEU A 23 5.37 -3.66 31.30
N ALA A 24 4.17 -4.26 31.40
CA ALA A 24 4.00 -5.58 32.03
C ALA A 24 4.69 -6.70 31.26
N ASP A 25 4.71 -6.62 29.92
CA ASP A 25 5.25 -7.65 29.03
C ASP A 25 6.50 -7.19 28.24
N ALA A 26 7.24 -6.23 28.80
CA ALA A 26 8.36 -5.56 28.12
C ALA A 26 9.41 -6.53 27.56
N ARG A 27 9.67 -7.66 28.24
CA ARG A 27 10.62 -8.69 27.79
C ARG A 27 10.17 -9.34 26.49
N GLN A 28 8.91 -9.77 26.43
CA GLN A 28 8.33 -10.42 25.24
C GLN A 28 8.23 -9.42 24.07
N LEU A 29 7.73 -8.22 24.35
CA LEU A 29 7.59 -7.17 23.34
C LEU A 29 8.93 -6.76 22.73
N ARG A 30 10.02 -6.77 23.54
CA ARG A 30 11.37 -6.55 23.01
C ARG A 30 11.77 -7.65 22.01
N LEU A 31 11.44 -8.90 22.29
CA LEU A 31 11.72 -10.02 21.38
C LEU A 31 10.94 -9.88 20.08
N GLU A 32 9.67 -9.51 20.15
CA GLU A 32 8.84 -9.26 18.97
C GLU A 32 9.36 -8.06 18.14
N ALA A 33 9.79 -7.00 18.80
CA ALA A 33 10.41 -5.85 18.13
C ALA A 33 11.71 -6.24 17.39
N VAL A 34 12.55 -7.10 17.99
CA VAL A 34 13.76 -7.62 17.33
C VAL A 34 13.40 -8.45 16.11
N LYS A 35 12.37 -9.32 16.19
CA LYS A 35 11.88 -10.07 15.02
C LYS A 35 11.42 -9.14 13.90
N ALA A 36 10.63 -8.11 14.24
CA ALA A 36 10.16 -7.11 13.29
C ALA A 36 11.31 -6.35 12.61
N LEU A 37 12.31 -5.91 13.36
CA LEU A 37 13.50 -5.25 12.81
C LEU A 37 14.31 -6.19 11.91
N THR A 38 14.43 -7.46 12.28
CA THR A 38 15.07 -8.49 11.44
C THR A 38 14.30 -8.68 10.13
N LEU A 39 12.96 -8.74 10.19
CA LEU A 39 12.09 -8.79 9.02
C LEU A 39 12.28 -7.55 8.13
N CYS A 40 12.35 -6.37 8.73
CA CYS A 40 12.61 -5.13 7.99
C CYS A 40 13.97 -5.18 7.27
N ALA A 41 15.04 -5.57 7.97
CA ALA A 41 16.39 -5.61 7.40
C ALA A 41 16.56 -6.71 6.34
N GLY A 42 15.99 -7.90 6.57
CA GLY A 42 16.16 -9.07 5.69
C GLY A 42 15.18 -9.17 4.53
N THR A 43 14.00 -8.55 4.64
CA THR A 43 12.94 -8.69 3.64
C THR A 43 12.41 -7.36 3.13
N VAL A 44 11.95 -6.47 4.02
CA VAL A 44 11.24 -5.25 3.61
C VAL A 44 12.18 -4.29 2.88
N ILE A 45 13.33 -3.98 3.47
CA ILE A 45 14.31 -3.05 2.87
C ILE A 45 14.84 -3.58 1.54
N PRO A 46 15.36 -4.83 1.43
CA PRO A 46 15.85 -5.36 0.16
C PRO A 46 14.78 -5.43 -0.94
N ALA A 47 13.53 -5.75 -0.57
CA ALA A 47 12.44 -5.86 -1.53
C ALA A 47 11.87 -4.52 -2.01
N LEU A 48 11.95 -3.44 -1.21
CA LEU A 48 11.28 -2.18 -1.52
C LEU A 48 12.24 -1.04 -1.85
N PHE A 49 13.34 -0.88 -1.10
CA PHE A 49 14.19 0.31 -1.18
C PHE A 49 14.77 0.57 -2.58
N PRO A 50 15.34 -0.43 -3.30
CA PRO A 50 15.86 -0.19 -4.64
C PRO A 50 14.78 0.27 -5.62
N PHE A 51 13.58 -0.31 -5.54
CA PHE A 51 12.44 0.10 -6.36
C PHE A 51 11.98 1.51 -6.03
N MET A 52 11.95 1.89 -4.74
CA MET A 52 11.58 3.24 -4.31
C MET A 52 12.54 4.29 -4.85
N VAL A 53 13.84 4.00 -4.88
CA VAL A 53 14.85 4.92 -5.43
C VAL A 53 14.62 5.12 -6.94
N ILE A 54 14.48 4.03 -7.69
CA ILE A 54 14.31 4.10 -9.16
C ILE A 54 12.97 4.75 -9.52
N THR A 55 11.87 4.36 -8.86
CA THR A 55 10.56 4.95 -9.13
C THR A 55 10.50 6.43 -8.74
N GLY A 56 11.09 6.80 -7.61
CA GLY A 56 11.22 8.19 -7.20
C GLY A 56 12.08 9.03 -8.18
N LEU A 57 13.12 8.44 -8.75
CA LEU A 57 13.92 9.06 -9.79
C LEU A 57 13.11 9.28 -11.08
N LEU A 58 12.37 8.27 -11.52
CA LEU A 58 11.49 8.36 -12.70
C LEU A 58 10.46 9.49 -12.55
N VAL A 59 9.79 9.59 -11.39
CA VAL A 59 8.84 10.67 -11.13
C VAL A 59 9.51 12.05 -11.24
N ARG A 60 10.68 12.22 -10.63
CA ARG A 60 11.46 13.48 -10.66
C ARG A 60 11.96 13.88 -12.03
N LEU A 61 12.18 12.89 -12.91
CA LEU A 61 12.58 13.11 -14.30
C LEU A 61 11.39 13.32 -15.26
N GLY A 62 10.14 13.38 -14.75
CA GLY A 62 8.98 13.68 -15.56
C GLY A 62 8.34 12.46 -16.25
N PHE A 63 8.52 11.25 -15.68
CA PHE A 63 7.94 10.03 -16.25
C PHE A 63 6.42 10.13 -16.42
N GLY A 64 5.72 10.83 -15.51
CA GLY A 64 4.28 11.05 -15.62
C GLY A 64 3.89 11.85 -16.85
N GLN A 65 4.62 12.93 -17.13
CA GLN A 65 4.38 13.80 -18.28
C GLN A 65 4.79 13.11 -19.60
N TRP A 66 5.88 12.35 -19.57
CA TRP A 66 6.34 11.56 -20.72
C TRP A 66 5.32 10.47 -21.10
N LEU A 67 4.77 9.78 -20.13
CA LEU A 67 3.81 8.69 -20.33
C LEU A 67 2.38 9.17 -20.65
N ALA A 68 2.05 10.41 -20.29
CA ALA A 68 0.68 10.93 -20.34
C ALA A 68 0.00 10.81 -21.73
N PRO A 69 0.67 11.08 -22.88
CA PRO A 69 0.04 10.94 -24.19
C PRO A 69 -0.39 9.50 -24.50
N ASP A 70 0.47 8.52 -24.19
CA ASP A 70 0.23 7.10 -24.50
C ASP A 70 -0.87 6.52 -23.60
N MET A 71 -0.95 6.98 -22.36
CA MET A 71 -1.96 6.53 -21.39
C MET A 71 -3.28 7.30 -21.46
N ALA A 72 -3.36 8.39 -22.23
CA ALA A 72 -4.51 9.28 -22.21
C ALA A 72 -5.82 8.58 -22.60
N GLY A 73 -5.81 7.78 -23.66
CA GLY A 73 -6.99 7.03 -24.12
C GLY A 73 -7.45 6.00 -23.08
N LEU A 74 -6.54 5.22 -22.55
CA LEU A 74 -6.81 4.17 -21.56
C LEU A 74 -7.33 4.77 -20.23
N MET A 75 -6.62 5.76 -19.71
CA MET A 75 -6.98 6.37 -18.41
C MET A 75 -8.31 7.14 -18.50
N ALA A 76 -8.56 7.82 -19.60
CA ALA A 76 -9.82 8.55 -19.80
C ALA A 76 -11.02 7.60 -19.97
N SER A 77 -10.88 6.54 -20.75
CA SER A 77 -11.99 5.63 -21.06
C SER A 77 -12.35 4.72 -19.87
N LEU A 78 -11.34 4.11 -19.22
CA LEU A 78 -11.56 3.18 -18.12
C LEU A 78 -11.81 3.89 -16.80
N PHE A 79 -10.96 4.86 -16.44
CA PHE A 79 -10.93 5.44 -15.09
C PHE A 79 -11.39 6.89 -15.02
N ARG A 80 -11.62 7.55 -16.17
CA ARG A 80 -11.98 8.98 -16.27
C ARG A 80 -10.92 9.87 -15.60
N LEU A 81 -9.66 9.55 -15.84
CA LEU A 81 -8.49 10.24 -15.31
C LEU A 81 -7.63 10.77 -16.48
N PRO A 82 -6.85 11.84 -16.29
CA PRO A 82 -5.88 12.28 -17.27
C PRO A 82 -4.75 11.25 -17.43
N GLY A 83 -4.05 11.27 -18.56
CA GLY A 83 -3.01 10.30 -18.89
C GLY A 83 -1.85 10.24 -17.89
N CYS A 84 -1.47 11.39 -17.28
CA CYS A 84 -0.42 11.45 -16.25
C CYS A 84 -0.71 10.56 -15.03
N ALA A 85 -2.00 10.32 -14.71
CA ALA A 85 -2.39 9.42 -13.64
C ALA A 85 -1.94 7.96 -13.88
N GLY A 86 -1.68 7.58 -15.13
CA GLY A 86 -1.11 6.28 -15.48
C GLY A 86 0.24 6.02 -14.83
N SER A 87 1.05 7.05 -14.60
CA SER A 87 2.33 6.91 -13.90
C SER A 87 2.16 6.43 -12.46
N ALA A 88 1.21 6.99 -11.71
CA ALA A 88 0.95 6.56 -10.35
C ALA A 88 0.45 5.10 -10.28
N LEU A 89 -0.38 4.69 -11.25
CA LEU A 89 -0.83 3.30 -11.36
C LEU A 89 0.34 2.35 -11.65
N LEU A 90 1.14 2.63 -12.69
CA LEU A 90 2.27 1.78 -13.07
C LEU A 90 3.36 1.73 -12.00
N LEU A 91 3.76 2.89 -11.47
CA LEU A 91 4.77 2.96 -10.42
C LEU A 91 4.28 2.32 -9.12
N GLY A 92 2.99 2.43 -8.81
CA GLY A 92 2.38 1.75 -7.68
C GLY A 92 2.31 0.24 -7.84
N LEU A 93 2.06 -0.28 -9.04
CA LEU A 93 2.06 -1.72 -9.32
C LEU A 93 3.47 -2.33 -9.32
N VAL A 94 4.49 -1.59 -9.74
CA VAL A 94 5.88 -2.06 -9.80
C VAL A 94 6.62 -1.83 -8.49
N GLY A 95 6.53 -0.63 -7.96
CA GLY A 95 7.26 -0.21 -6.77
C GLY A 95 6.59 -0.60 -5.46
N GLY A 96 5.29 -0.81 -5.47
CA GLY A 96 4.52 -1.20 -4.28
C GLY A 96 4.15 -0.06 -3.35
N TYR A 97 3.61 -0.43 -2.16
CA TYR A 97 3.32 0.57 -1.12
C TYR A 97 4.60 1.27 -0.65
N PRO A 98 4.56 2.54 -0.38
CA PRO A 98 3.47 3.48 -0.56
C PRO A 98 3.62 4.33 -1.84
N ILE A 99 4.35 3.86 -2.87
CA ILE A 99 4.78 4.66 -4.04
C ILE A 99 3.58 5.16 -4.85
N GLY A 100 2.57 4.32 -5.08
CA GLY A 100 1.39 4.74 -5.83
C GLY A 100 0.67 5.94 -5.19
N ALA A 101 0.47 5.89 -3.87
CA ALA A 101 -0.15 7.00 -3.13
C ALA A 101 0.74 8.25 -3.13
N ARG A 102 2.05 8.09 -2.99
CA ARG A 102 3.03 9.18 -3.06
C ARG A 102 2.98 9.87 -4.42
N THR A 103 3.03 9.11 -5.52
CA THR A 103 2.97 9.67 -6.87
C THR A 103 1.64 10.39 -7.12
N ALA A 104 0.52 9.85 -6.64
CA ALA A 104 -0.79 10.50 -6.73
C ALA A 104 -0.82 11.84 -5.97
N ALA A 105 -0.22 11.89 -4.77
CA ALA A 105 -0.09 13.12 -3.99
C ALA A 105 0.82 14.15 -4.66
N GLU A 106 1.93 13.71 -5.26
CA GLU A 106 2.85 14.57 -6.02
C GLU A 106 2.18 15.17 -7.27
N LEU A 107 1.44 14.36 -8.05
CA LEU A 107 0.65 14.83 -9.20
C LEU A 107 -0.46 15.82 -8.79
N TYR A 108 -1.05 15.64 -7.62
CA TYR A 108 -2.00 16.60 -7.07
C TYR A 108 -1.31 17.92 -6.64
N ALA A 109 -0.19 17.82 -5.96
CA ALA A 109 0.57 18.98 -5.50
C ALA A 109 1.16 19.80 -6.66
N SER A 110 1.54 19.15 -7.78
CA SER A 110 2.00 19.83 -9.01
C SER A 110 0.85 20.45 -9.81
N GLY A 111 -0.41 20.16 -9.47
CA GLY A 111 -1.58 20.64 -10.21
C GLY A 111 -1.90 19.82 -11.46
N ASP A 112 -1.23 18.71 -11.71
CA ASP A 112 -1.52 17.79 -12.83
C ASP A 112 -2.84 17.02 -12.62
N LEU A 113 -3.28 16.88 -11.38
CA LEU A 113 -4.56 16.31 -10.99
C LEU A 113 -5.40 17.28 -10.17
N THR A 114 -6.68 17.30 -10.41
CA THR A 114 -7.64 17.89 -9.49
C THR A 114 -7.75 17.04 -8.22
N ARG A 115 -8.25 17.62 -7.12
CA ARG A 115 -8.52 16.88 -5.88
C ARG A 115 -9.37 15.63 -6.13
N GLN A 116 -10.42 15.74 -6.91
CA GLN A 116 -11.33 14.62 -7.20
C GLN A 116 -10.67 13.52 -8.03
N GLU A 117 -9.79 13.87 -8.96
CA GLU A 117 -9.01 12.92 -9.74
C GLU A 117 -7.98 12.20 -8.86
N ALA A 118 -7.30 12.92 -7.96
CA ALA A 118 -6.39 12.34 -7.00
C ALA A 118 -7.11 11.41 -6.02
N GLU A 119 -8.27 11.81 -5.48
CA GLU A 119 -9.11 10.97 -4.62
C GLU A 119 -9.54 9.67 -5.34
N ARG A 120 -9.91 9.75 -6.62
CA ARG A 120 -10.26 8.59 -7.44
C ARG A 120 -9.06 7.70 -7.68
N LEU A 121 -7.92 8.27 -8.03
CA LEU A 121 -6.67 7.54 -8.26
C LEU A 121 -6.21 6.80 -7.00
N LEU A 122 -6.31 7.41 -5.83
CA LEU A 122 -5.98 6.81 -4.54
C LEU A 122 -6.79 5.55 -4.20
N THR A 123 -7.94 5.31 -4.84
CA THR A 123 -8.70 4.09 -4.61
C THR A 123 -8.02 2.83 -5.14
N PHE A 124 -7.09 2.94 -6.13
CA PHE A 124 -6.55 1.77 -6.81
C PHE A 124 -5.07 1.86 -7.21
N CYS A 125 -4.39 2.99 -7.04
CA CYS A 125 -2.99 3.13 -7.43
C CYS A 125 -1.99 2.62 -6.37
N ASN A 126 -2.40 2.42 -5.11
CA ASN A 126 -1.51 2.02 -4.03
C ASN A 126 -1.53 0.50 -3.85
N ASN A 127 -0.53 -0.21 -4.41
CA ASN A 127 -0.54 -1.66 -4.62
C ASN A 127 0.63 -2.36 -3.91
N SER A 128 0.55 -3.69 -3.80
CA SER A 128 1.69 -4.52 -3.39
C SER A 128 2.63 -4.72 -4.58
N ASN A 129 3.94 -4.77 -4.34
CA ASN A 129 4.90 -4.93 -5.41
C ASN A 129 5.01 -6.41 -5.86
N PRO A 130 5.46 -6.66 -7.10
CA PRO A 130 5.61 -8.01 -7.63
C PRO A 130 6.64 -8.86 -6.86
N VAL A 131 7.70 -8.26 -6.31
CA VAL A 131 8.72 -8.99 -5.54
C VAL A 131 8.10 -9.62 -4.29
N PHE A 132 7.26 -8.87 -3.57
CA PHE A 132 6.56 -9.43 -2.41
C PHE A 132 5.61 -10.57 -2.81
N LEU A 133 4.79 -10.36 -3.84
CA LEU A 133 3.80 -11.36 -4.25
C LEU A 133 4.43 -12.60 -4.90
N ILE A 134 5.44 -12.41 -5.74
CA ILE A 134 6.05 -13.52 -6.50
C ILE A 134 7.15 -14.20 -5.70
N SER A 135 8.07 -13.41 -5.10
CA SER A 135 9.23 -14.00 -4.45
C SER A 135 8.96 -14.33 -2.99
N VAL A 136 8.40 -13.40 -2.20
CA VAL A 136 8.19 -13.63 -0.77
C VAL A 136 7.02 -14.59 -0.55
N LEU A 137 5.84 -14.30 -1.08
CA LEU A 137 4.68 -15.17 -0.93
C LEU A 137 4.78 -16.40 -1.83
N GLY A 138 4.95 -16.22 -3.14
CA GLY A 138 4.95 -17.32 -4.10
C GLY A 138 6.08 -18.32 -3.85
N ALA A 139 7.32 -17.91 -4.04
CA ALA A 139 8.46 -18.80 -3.89
C ALA A 139 8.78 -19.10 -2.41
N GLY A 140 8.68 -18.11 -1.52
CA GLY A 140 9.06 -18.24 -0.12
C GLY A 140 8.04 -19.01 0.73
N VAL A 141 6.74 -18.64 0.65
CA VAL A 141 5.69 -19.28 1.45
C VAL A 141 5.12 -20.52 0.75
N PHE A 142 4.69 -20.38 -0.51
CA PHE A 142 4.05 -21.48 -1.25
C PHE A 142 5.02 -22.40 -1.98
N GLY A 143 6.34 -22.14 -1.95
CA GLY A 143 7.35 -22.92 -2.67
C GLY A 143 7.19 -22.90 -4.20
N SER A 144 6.43 -21.95 -4.76
CA SER A 144 6.03 -21.93 -6.17
C SER A 144 5.98 -20.52 -6.76
N VAL A 145 6.89 -20.23 -7.69
CA VAL A 145 6.87 -18.98 -8.47
C VAL A 145 5.57 -18.85 -9.26
N ARG A 146 5.02 -19.98 -9.77
CA ARG A 146 3.75 -19.99 -10.49
C ARG A 146 2.60 -19.49 -9.62
N THR A 147 2.52 -19.93 -8.37
CA THR A 147 1.53 -19.45 -7.39
C THR A 147 1.70 -17.96 -7.14
N GLY A 148 2.94 -17.47 -7.02
CA GLY A 148 3.24 -16.04 -6.88
C GLY A 148 2.81 -15.21 -8.09
N LEU A 149 2.99 -15.72 -9.32
CA LEU A 149 2.52 -15.07 -10.54
C LEU A 149 0.99 -14.97 -10.57
N TRP A 150 0.27 -15.99 -10.11
CA TRP A 150 -1.18 -15.93 -9.96
C TRP A 150 -1.61 -14.92 -8.91
N LEU A 151 -0.93 -14.84 -7.75
CA LEU A 151 -1.19 -13.81 -6.76
C LEU A 151 -1.00 -12.40 -7.34
N TRP A 152 0.08 -12.19 -8.09
CA TRP A 152 0.34 -10.90 -8.73
C TRP A 152 -0.71 -10.57 -9.80
N LEU A 153 -1.07 -11.50 -10.68
CA LEU A 153 -2.09 -11.30 -11.70
C LEU A 153 -3.45 -10.96 -11.08
N ILE A 154 -3.87 -11.71 -10.06
CA ILE A 154 -5.11 -11.47 -9.31
C ILE A 154 -5.07 -10.06 -8.69
N HIS A 155 -3.95 -9.69 -8.08
CA HIS A 155 -3.77 -8.38 -7.47
C HIS A 155 -3.91 -7.24 -8.47
N VAL A 156 -3.27 -7.36 -9.64
CA VAL A 156 -3.39 -6.38 -10.74
C VAL A 156 -4.82 -6.30 -11.25
N CYS A 157 -5.45 -7.43 -11.54
CA CYS A 157 -6.84 -7.46 -12.01
C CYS A 157 -7.80 -6.83 -10.97
N ALA A 158 -7.63 -7.16 -9.69
CA ALA A 158 -8.45 -6.59 -8.60
C ALA A 158 -8.24 -5.07 -8.45
N ALA A 159 -6.99 -4.58 -8.60
CA ALA A 159 -6.71 -3.14 -8.60
C ALA A 159 -7.43 -2.42 -9.74
N LEU A 160 -7.35 -2.94 -10.98
CA LEU A 160 -8.01 -2.37 -12.15
C LEU A 160 -9.54 -2.40 -12.01
N LEU A 161 -10.11 -3.50 -11.51
CA LEU A 161 -11.55 -3.61 -11.23
C LEU A 161 -11.97 -2.62 -10.15
N THR A 162 -11.17 -2.42 -9.10
CA THR A 162 -11.42 -1.37 -8.09
C THR A 162 -11.45 0.00 -8.75
N GLY A 163 -10.48 0.34 -9.59
CA GLY A 163 -10.48 1.60 -10.34
C GLY A 163 -11.73 1.80 -11.21
N LEU A 164 -12.22 0.73 -11.86
CA LEU A 164 -13.45 0.75 -12.65
C LEU A 164 -14.68 0.99 -11.77
N LEU A 165 -14.78 0.35 -10.60
CA LEU A 165 -15.92 0.56 -9.68
C LEU A 165 -15.96 2.01 -9.17
N PHE A 166 -14.80 2.58 -8.83
CA PHE A 166 -14.72 3.95 -8.32
C PHE A 166 -14.58 5.04 -9.41
N ARG A 167 -14.64 4.69 -10.70
CA ARG A 167 -14.51 5.66 -11.82
C ARG A 167 -15.52 6.83 -11.79
N GLY A 168 -16.57 6.71 -11.01
CA GLY A 168 -17.59 7.74 -10.81
C GLY A 168 -17.42 8.58 -9.55
N LEU A 169 -16.44 8.26 -8.70
CA LEU A 169 -16.20 8.99 -7.47
C LEU A 169 -15.83 10.45 -7.78
N GLY A 170 -16.42 11.40 -7.07
CA GLY A 170 -16.08 12.81 -7.22
C GLY A 170 -16.52 13.43 -8.57
N ARG A 171 -17.72 13.13 -9.08
CA ARG A 171 -18.31 13.79 -10.26
C ARG A 171 -18.53 15.28 -10.00
N GLY A 172 -17.49 16.08 -10.12
CA GLY A 172 -17.52 17.55 -10.05
C GLY A 172 -17.07 18.18 -11.37
N ARG A 173 -17.21 19.51 -11.43
CA ARG A 173 -16.83 20.33 -12.57
C ARG A 173 -15.35 20.11 -12.89
N LYS A 174 -15.01 19.82 -14.16
CA LYS A 174 -13.62 19.77 -14.62
C LYS A 174 -12.99 21.15 -14.40
N THR A 175 -12.23 21.31 -13.35
CA THR A 175 -11.26 22.39 -13.26
C THR A 175 -10.02 21.89 -13.98
N VAL A 176 -9.68 22.50 -15.09
CA VAL A 176 -8.41 22.23 -15.78
C VAL A 176 -7.34 22.83 -14.88
N PRO A 177 -6.40 22.03 -14.35
CA PRO A 177 -5.29 22.59 -13.61
C PRO A 177 -4.53 23.58 -14.51
N PRO A 178 -3.97 24.67 -13.97
CA PRO A 178 -3.08 25.50 -14.74
C PRO A 178 -1.89 24.64 -15.20
N ALA A 179 -1.53 24.75 -16.47
CA ALA A 179 -0.36 24.07 -17.02
C ALA A 179 0.90 24.60 -16.31
N ILE A 180 1.36 23.88 -15.31
CA ILE A 180 2.65 24.16 -14.67
C ILE A 180 3.72 23.58 -15.59
N SER A 181 4.66 24.41 -16.07
CA SER A 181 5.79 23.94 -16.86
C SER A 181 6.66 23.05 -15.96
N PHE A 182 6.68 21.75 -16.24
CA PHE A 182 7.56 20.81 -15.55
C PHE A 182 9.03 21.14 -15.91
N GLN A 183 9.83 21.50 -14.93
CA GLN A 183 11.28 21.65 -15.05
C GLN A 183 11.95 20.48 -14.35
N ALA A 184 12.49 19.55 -15.13
CA ALA A 184 13.24 18.44 -14.56
C ALA A 184 14.52 18.95 -13.89
N PRO A 185 14.82 18.53 -12.64
CA PRO A 185 16.11 18.80 -12.02
C PRO A 185 17.24 18.10 -12.80
N SER A 186 18.49 18.50 -12.56
CA SER A 186 19.63 17.76 -13.12
C SER A 186 19.64 16.31 -12.62
N LEU A 187 20.09 15.36 -13.43
CA LEU A 187 20.11 13.94 -13.09
C LEU A 187 20.82 13.65 -11.74
N PRO A 188 21.99 14.25 -11.43
CA PRO A 188 22.63 14.04 -10.12
C PRO A 188 21.76 14.54 -8.96
N ALA A 189 21.15 15.72 -9.09
CA ALA A 189 20.27 16.27 -8.06
C ALA A 189 19.01 15.41 -7.86
N ALA A 190 18.39 14.95 -8.96
CA ALA A 190 17.26 14.04 -8.93
C ALA A 190 17.61 12.73 -8.23
N PHE A 191 18.76 12.14 -8.53
CA PHE A 191 19.24 10.90 -7.94
C PHE A 191 19.45 11.03 -6.43
N VAL A 192 20.25 12.03 -6.00
CA VAL A 192 20.52 12.26 -4.57
C VAL A 192 19.23 12.50 -3.79
N SER A 193 18.32 13.31 -4.33
CA SER A 193 17.02 13.56 -3.69
C SER A 193 16.18 12.29 -3.64
N SER A 194 16.16 11.47 -4.71
CA SER A 194 15.43 10.20 -4.73
C SER A 194 15.93 9.23 -3.67
N VAL A 195 17.25 9.08 -3.52
CA VAL A 195 17.85 8.23 -2.47
C VAL A 195 17.46 8.72 -1.07
N ARG A 196 17.61 10.04 -0.82
CA ARG A 196 17.29 10.64 0.49
C ARG A 196 15.83 10.44 0.87
N ASP A 197 14.91 10.76 -0.05
CA ASP A 197 13.49 10.68 0.23
C ASP A 197 13.01 9.23 0.33
N SER A 198 13.61 8.33 -0.45
CA SER A 198 13.35 6.89 -0.33
C SER A 198 13.84 6.34 0.99
N ALA A 199 14.99 6.79 1.50
CA ALA A 199 15.51 6.41 2.81
C ALA A 199 14.58 6.89 3.95
N GLY A 200 14.10 8.14 3.90
CA GLY A 200 13.13 8.67 4.87
C GLY A 200 11.81 7.89 4.84
N THR A 201 11.27 7.60 3.65
CA THR A 201 10.06 6.81 3.49
C THR A 201 10.26 5.37 3.97
N MET A 202 11.42 4.74 3.68
CA MET A 202 11.74 3.40 4.14
C MET A 202 11.85 3.32 5.66
N LEU A 203 12.44 4.32 6.30
CA LEU A 203 12.48 4.41 7.77
C LEU A 203 11.06 4.48 8.36
N SER A 204 10.19 5.28 7.76
CA SER A 204 8.77 5.34 8.16
C SER A 204 8.06 3.99 7.98
N VAL A 205 8.27 3.31 6.85
CA VAL A 205 7.72 1.96 6.60
C VAL A 205 8.17 0.99 7.69
N CYS A 206 9.48 0.92 7.98
CA CYS A 206 10.02 0.03 9.01
C CYS A 206 9.48 0.37 10.41
N ALA A 207 9.29 1.65 10.72
CA ALA A 207 8.70 2.09 11.99
C ALA A 207 7.24 1.59 12.12
N PHE A 208 6.41 1.75 11.09
CA PHE A 208 5.04 1.25 11.09
C PHE A 208 4.99 -0.28 11.16
N VAL A 209 5.80 -0.98 10.35
CA VAL A 209 5.88 -2.45 10.39
C VAL A 209 6.25 -2.92 11.79
N THR A 210 7.30 -2.34 12.39
CA THR A 210 7.76 -2.72 13.74
C THR A 210 6.68 -2.46 14.78
N PHE A 211 6.06 -1.28 14.77
CA PHE A 211 5.01 -0.93 15.73
C PHE A 211 3.81 -1.87 15.62
N PHE A 212 3.29 -2.09 14.40
CA PHE A 212 2.15 -2.97 14.20
C PHE A 212 2.49 -4.43 14.49
N TYR A 213 3.69 -4.91 14.15
CA TYR A 213 4.16 -6.26 14.47
C TYR A 213 4.07 -6.53 15.98
N VAL A 214 4.58 -5.59 16.79
CA VAL A 214 4.53 -5.69 18.26
C VAL A 214 3.07 -5.61 18.75
N LEU A 215 2.31 -4.64 18.26
CA LEU A 215 0.93 -4.39 18.70
C LEU A 215 -0.01 -5.58 18.44
N ILE A 216 0.17 -6.26 17.30
CA ILE A 216 -0.68 -7.39 16.90
C ILE A 216 -0.12 -8.75 17.30
N SER A 217 1.06 -8.81 17.93
CA SER A 217 1.69 -10.09 18.33
C SER A 217 0.78 -11.02 19.13
N PRO A 218 -0.11 -10.56 20.04
CA PRO A 218 -1.03 -11.45 20.73
C PRO A 218 -2.03 -12.17 19.81
N LEU A 219 -2.32 -11.60 18.64
CA LEU A 219 -3.25 -12.20 17.68
C LEU A 219 -2.70 -13.47 17.03
N THR A 220 -1.37 -13.70 17.10
CA THR A 220 -0.75 -14.94 16.62
C THR A 220 -1.18 -16.17 17.42
N ALA A 221 -1.72 -16.00 18.63
CA ALA A 221 -2.26 -17.06 19.45
C ALA A 221 -3.67 -17.53 19.04
N LEU A 222 -4.32 -16.84 18.09
CA LEU A 222 -5.62 -17.27 17.58
C LEU A 222 -5.49 -18.62 16.84
N PRO A 223 -6.53 -19.49 16.90
CA PRO A 223 -6.45 -20.80 16.30
C PRO A 223 -6.57 -20.75 14.76
N GLY A 224 -5.75 -21.56 14.07
CA GLY A 224 -5.84 -21.82 12.63
C GLY A 224 -5.74 -20.56 11.77
N PRO A 225 -6.55 -20.45 10.71
CA PRO A 225 -6.45 -19.35 9.74
C PRO A 225 -6.86 -17.97 10.30
N TRP A 226 -7.49 -17.93 11.48
CA TRP A 226 -7.90 -16.68 12.12
C TRP A 226 -6.69 -15.85 12.58
N ALA A 227 -5.61 -16.50 13.01
CA ALA A 227 -4.36 -15.80 13.32
C ALA A 227 -3.82 -15.07 12.07
N ALA A 228 -3.73 -15.79 10.96
CA ALA A 228 -3.25 -15.23 9.69
C ALA A 228 -4.13 -14.06 9.21
N LEU A 229 -5.47 -14.21 9.28
CA LEU A 229 -6.39 -13.15 8.90
C LEU A 229 -6.25 -11.92 9.79
N ALA A 230 -6.27 -12.09 11.11
CA ALA A 230 -6.20 -10.99 12.07
C ALA A 230 -4.87 -10.23 11.97
N VAL A 231 -3.76 -10.96 11.89
CA VAL A 231 -2.42 -10.38 11.70
C VAL A 231 -2.32 -9.68 10.35
N GLY A 232 -2.77 -10.30 9.26
CA GLY A 232 -2.75 -9.70 7.93
C GLY A 232 -3.63 -8.46 7.79
N CYS A 233 -4.71 -8.35 8.58
CA CYS A 233 -5.49 -7.12 8.68
C CYS A 233 -4.72 -5.98 9.34
N GLY A 234 -3.81 -6.27 10.25
CA GLY A 234 -2.95 -5.28 10.91
C GLY A 234 -1.70 -4.94 10.11
N GLU A 235 -0.90 -5.98 9.74
CA GLU A 235 0.39 -5.81 9.09
C GLU A 235 0.66 -6.97 8.11
N LEU A 236 0.97 -6.60 6.86
CA LEU A 236 1.04 -7.55 5.76
C LEU A 236 2.26 -8.47 5.80
N PHE A 237 3.44 -7.95 6.15
CA PHE A 237 4.67 -8.77 6.19
C PHE A 237 4.66 -9.78 7.33
N SER A 238 4.01 -9.43 8.46
CA SER A 238 3.84 -10.29 9.64
C SER A 238 2.94 -11.50 9.36
N LEU A 239 2.13 -11.44 8.30
CA LEU A 239 1.27 -12.52 7.86
C LEU A 239 2.06 -13.73 7.33
N THR A 240 3.22 -13.50 6.70
CA THR A 240 3.94 -14.52 5.92
C THR A 240 4.22 -15.82 6.66
N PRO A 241 4.70 -15.84 7.91
CA PRO A 241 4.97 -17.07 8.64
C PRO A 241 3.72 -17.82 9.15
N LEU A 242 2.53 -17.18 9.05
CA LEU A 242 1.27 -17.73 9.54
C LEU A 242 0.41 -18.33 8.42
N LEU A 243 0.80 -18.15 7.16
CA LEU A 243 0.04 -18.65 6.03
C LEU A 243 0.20 -20.17 5.87
N PRO A 244 -0.88 -20.95 5.85
CA PRO A 244 -0.81 -22.34 5.45
C PRO A 244 -0.51 -22.46 3.94
N CYS A 245 0.26 -23.49 3.55
CA CYS A 245 0.61 -23.73 2.14
C CYS A 245 -0.49 -24.49 1.40
N ASP A 246 -1.72 -24.02 1.51
CA ASP A 246 -2.93 -24.61 0.92
C ASP A 246 -3.83 -23.54 0.28
N ARG A 247 -5.00 -23.98 -0.17
CA ARG A 247 -6.04 -23.12 -0.74
C ARG A 247 -6.43 -21.99 0.21
N THR A 248 -6.56 -22.26 1.49
CA THR A 248 -6.94 -21.24 2.50
C THR A 248 -5.88 -20.16 2.61
N GLY A 249 -4.61 -20.55 2.70
CA GLY A 249 -3.49 -19.61 2.72
C GLY A 249 -3.41 -18.77 1.45
N PHE A 250 -3.69 -19.35 0.29
CA PHE A 250 -3.71 -18.61 -0.98
C PHE A 250 -4.80 -17.51 -1.00
N LEU A 251 -6.01 -17.83 -0.51
CA LEU A 251 -7.10 -16.85 -0.39
C LEU A 251 -6.74 -15.72 0.58
N LEU A 252 -6.20 -16.08 1.75
CA LEU A 252 -5.78 -15.12 2.77
C LEU A 252 -4.65 -14.21 2.24
N ALA A 253 -3.65 -14.80 1.58
CA ALA A 253 -2.55 -14.05 0.96
C ALA A 253 -3.06 -13.03 -0.06
N ALA A 254 -3.95 -13.44 -0.96
CA ALA A 254 -4.53 -12.56 -1.98
C ALA A 254 -5.38 -11.44 -1.36
N GLY A 255 -6.28 -11.79 -0.44
CA GLY A 255 -7.16 -10.82 0.24
C GLY A 255 -6.37 -9.81 1.07
N CYS A 256 -5.45 -10.29 1.91
CA CYS A 256 -4.62 -9.42 2.75
C CYS A 256 -3.66 -8.56 1.92
N ALA A 257 -3.10 -9.08 0.83
CA ALA A 257 -2.27 -8.27 -0.08
C ALA A 257 -3.09 -7.17 -0.77
N GLY A 258 -4.33 -7.42 -1.17
CA GLY A 258 -5.23 -6.39 -1.69
C GLY A 258 -5.60 -5.33 -0.65
N TRP A 259 -5.86 -5.74 0.59
CA TRP A 259 -6.13 -4.87 1.72
C TRP A 259 -4.89 -4.06 2.13
N GLY A 260 -3.73 -4.69 2.25
CA GLY A 260 -2.45 -4.08 2.60
C GLY A 260 -2.18 -3.95 4.11
N GLY A 261 -3.19 -4.08 4.96
CA GLY A 261 -3.08 -3.91 6.41
C GLY A 261 -3.26 -2.47 6.90
N LEU A 262 -3.56 -2.34 8.20
CA LEU A 262 -3.64 -1.02 8.86
C LEU A 262 -2.30 -0.28 8.81
N SER A 263 -1.17 -1.00 8.87
CA SER A 263 0.17 -0.44 8.74
C SER A 263 0.33 0.38 7.44
N VAL A 264 -0.08 -0.17 6.30
CA VAL A 264 -0.04 0.52 4.99
C VAL A 264 -1.00 1.71 4.93
N LEU A 265 -2.16 1.61 5.57
CA LEU A 265 -3.07 2.76 5.67
C LEU A 265 -2.47 3.91 6.48
N CYS A 266 -1.79 3.61 7.60
CA CYS A 266 -1.09 4.61 8.39
C CYS A 266 0.10 5.22 7.62
N GLN A 267 0.85 4.42 6.86
CA GLN A 267 1.90 4.91 5.96
C GLN A 267 1.33 5.86 4.90
N THR A 268 0.18 5.50 4.31
CA THR A 268 -0.52 6.35 3.34
C THR A 268 -1.01 7.64 4.00
N ALA A 269 -1.58 7.57 5.21
CA ALA A 269 -2.01 8.74 5.95
C ALA A 269 -0.85 9.71 6.21
N ALA A 270 0.33 9.19 6.58
CA ALA A 270 1.53 9.99 6.80
C ALA A 270 2.02 10.70 5.51
N LEU A 271 1.84 10.07 4.34
CA LEU A 271 2.16 10.69 3.05
C LEU A 271 1.14 11.73 2.60
N LEU A 272 -0.11 11.58 3.01
CA LEU A 272 -1.18 12.54 2.70
C LEU A 272 -1.22 13.70 3.70
N ASP A 273 -0.48 13.61 4.80
CA ASP A 273 -0.40 14.69 5.80
C ASP A 273 0.17 15.97 5.15
N GLY A 274 -0.44 17.10 5.48
CA GLY A 274 -0.11 18.37 4.83
C GLY A 274 -0.72 18.57 3.43
N THR A 275 -1.35 17.54 2.84
CA THR A 275 -2.20 17.67 1.65
C THR A 275 -3.67 17.87 2.04
N ASN A 276 -4.49 18.37 1.11
CA ASN A 276 -5.95 18.43 1.32
C ASN A 276 -6.66 17.14 0.88
N LEU A 277 -5.93 16.02 0.69
CA LEU A 277 -6.47 14.74 0.26
C LEU A 277 -6.93 13.92 1.47
N PRO A 278 -8.19 13.45 1.50
CA PRO A 278 -8.67 12.59 2.57
C PRO A 278 -8.18 11.14 2.40
N LEU A 279 -8.00 10.43 3.51
CA LEU A 279 -7.64 9.00 3.52
C LEU A 279 -8.82 8.09 3.09
N ALA A 280 -10.05 8.56 3.24
CA ALA A 280 -11.25 7.74 3.02
C ALA A 280 -11.34 7.06 1.63
N PRO A 281 -11.02 7.71 0.50
CA PRO A 281 -10.99 7.04 -0.80
C PRO A 281 -10.00 5.87 -0.84
N CYS A 282 -8.80 6.03 -0.26
CA CYS A 282 -7.81 4.98 -0.16
C CYS A 282 -8.35 3.81 0.67
N LEU A 283 -8.94 4.07 1.84
CA LEU A 283 -9.54 3.04 2.70
C LEU A 283 -10.61 2.23 1.96
N LEU A 284 -11.57 2.91 1.31
CA LEU A 284 -12.63 2.25 0.55
C LEU A 284 -12.07 1.44 -0.62
N GLY A 285 -11.09 2.00 -1.32
CA GLY A 285 -10.39 1.30 -2.39
C GLY A 285 -9.70 0.03 -1.91
N LYS A 286 -9.00 0.10 -0.78
CA LYS A 286 -8.29 -1.04 -0.18
C LYS A 286 -9.24 -2.15 0.29
N LEU A 287 -10.35 -1.80 0.94
CA LEU A 287 -11.38 -2.78 1.32
C LEU A 287 -11.95 -3.50 0.09
N THR A 288 -12.28 -2.73 -0.96
CA THR A 288 -12.80 -3.29 -2.22
C THR A 288 -11.75 -4.15 -2.91
N HIS A 289 -10.50 -3.68 -2.98
CA HIS A 289 -9.39 -4.41 -3.58
C HIS A 289 -9.13 -5.74 -2.86
N GLY A 290 -9.09 -5.74 -1.51
CA GLY A 290 -8.94 -6.97 -0.71
C GLY A 290 -10.06 -7.97 -0.97
N LEU A 291 -11.31 -7.52 -0.99
CA LEU A 291 -12.47 -8.36 -1.29
C LEU A 291 -12.40 -8.96 -2.70
N LEU A 292 -12.14 -8.12 -3.71
CA LEU A 292 -12.01 -8.57 -5.10
C LEU A 292 -10.84 -9.55 -5.27
N SER A 293 -9.70 -9.28 -4.62
CA SER A 293 -8.55 -10.21 -4.64
C SER A 293 -8.91 -11.56 -4.04
N ALA A 294 -9.62 -11.60 -2.92
CA ALA A 294 -10.06 -12.84 -2.30
C ALA A 294 -11.06 -13.61 -3.20
N LEU A 295 -12.02 -12.91 -3.82
CA LEU A 295 -12.98 -13.51 -4.73
C LEU A 295 -12.32 -14.09 -6.00
N LEU A 296 -11.39 -13.34 -6.62
CA LEU A 296 -10.63 -13.80 -7.77
C LEU A 296 -9.72 -14.97 -7.40
N ALA A 297 -9.10 -14.94 -6.22
CA ALA A 297 -8.30 -16.05 -5.70
C ALA A 297 -9.15 -17.30 -5.46
N ALA A 298 -10.37 -17.14 -4.92
CA ALA A 298 -11.29 -18.26 -4.75
C ALA A 298 -11.63 -18.91 -6.10
N ALA A 299 -11.90 -18.14 -7.13
CA ALA A 299 -12.12 -18.66 -8.49
C ALA A 299 -10.88 -19.34 -9.06
N ALA A 300 -9.69 -18.71 -8.97
CA ALA A 300 -8.44 -19.25 -9.49
C ALA A 300 -7.97 -20.50 -8.74
N SER A 301 -8.29 -20.64 -7.45
CA SER A 301 -7.85 -21.76 -6.62
C SER A 301 -8.36 -23.14 -7.08
N PHE A 302 -9.47 -23.19 -7.83
CA PHE A 302 -9.95 -24.43 -8.43
C PHE A 302 -9.00 -25.02 -9.50
N TRP A 303 -8.09 -24.19 -10.03
CA TRP A 303 -7.12 -24.59 -11.06
C TRP A 303 -5.70 -24.76 -10.50
N LEU A 304 -5.48 -24.34 -9.26
CA LEU A 304 -4.16 -24.33 -8.64
C LEU A 304 -3.98 -25.38 -7.55
N PHE A 305 -5.05 -25.71 -6.86
CA PHE A 305 -5.15 -26.68 -5.76
C PHE A 305 -6.30 -27.67 -6.03
#